data_44e3125111086fda7e993084be5987a3
#
_entry.id   44e3125111086fda7e993084be5987a3
#
_cell.length_a   1.000
_cell.length_b   1.000
_cell.length_c   1.000
_cell.angle_alpha   90.00
_cell.angle_beta   90.00
_cell.angle_gamma   90.00
#
_symmetry.space_group_name_H-M   'P 1'
#
loop_
_entity.id
_entity.type
_entity.pdbx_description
1 polymer ?
#
loop_
_entity_poly.entity_id
_entity_poly.type
_entity_poly.pdbx_seq_one_letter_code
_entity_poly.pdbx_strand_id
1 'polypeptide(L)'
;MLESDDPSNLANFYCEALHMTQTIQGSLIVVEGPGRKLLIGSGSSRKLGFGAYGFDSDASLTQLRRSLESAGIILDASPSPLFSDHAFSLMDPDDNRLVFGRSTGLLNDSAMPARLQHLVVATDEMSPMLDFYTGQLGFSITDRVEDE
;
A
#
# COMPACT_ATOMS: atom_id res chain seq x y z
N MET A 1 -0.83 -1.02 -5.10
CA MET A 1 -1.38 -1.23 -6.48
C MET A 1 -0.23 -1.11 -7.47
N LEU A 2 -0.18 -2.00 -8.44
CA LEU A 2 0.78 -1.95 -9.54
C LEU A 2 0.06 -1.58 -10.84
N GLU A 3 0.72 -0.81 -11.68
CA GLU A 3 0.27 -0.55 -13.06
C GLU A 3 1.05 -1.43 -14.04
N SER A 4 0.37 -1.87 -15.08
CA SER A 4 0.96 -2.67 -16.16
C SER A 4 0.28 -2.36 -17.50
N ASP A 5 1.03 -2.43 -18.58
CA ASP A 5 0.52 -2.44 -19.95
C ASP A 5 -0.12 -3.79 -20.33
N ASP A 6 0.20 -4.86 -19.58
CA ASP A 6 -0.46 -6.17 -19.65
C ASP A 6 -0.80 -6.68 -18.24
N PRO A 7 -1.90 -6.17 -17.62
CA PRO A 7 -2.31 -6.55 -16.28
C PRO A 7 -2.58 -8.05 -16.11
N SER A 8 -3.10 -8.70 -17.14
CA SER A 8 -3.45 -10.12 -17.09
C SER A 8 -2.21 -10.99 -17.00
N ASN A 9 -1.18 -10.70 -17.80
CA ASN A 9 0.07 -11.43 -17.75
C ASN A 9 0.78 -11.23 -16.41
N LEU A 10 0.79 -10.00 -15.87
CA LEU A 10 1.36 -9.71 -14.57
C LEU A 10 0.61 -10.46 -13.44
N ALA A 11 -0.72 -10.51 -13.50
CA ALA A 11 -1.52 -11.24 -12.52
C ALA A 11 -1.24 -12.76 -12.58
N ASN A 12 -1.17 -13.34 -13.77
CA ASN A 12 -0.83 -14.75 -13.96
C ASN A 12 0.55 -15.07 -13.38
N PHE A 13 1.55 -14.22 -13.62
CA PHE A 13 2.88 -14.39 -13.02
C PHE A 13 2.82 -14.51 -11.50
N TYR A 14 2.09 -13.62 -10.81
CA TYR A 14 1.98 -13.69 -9.35
C TYR A 14 1.17 -14.90 -8.87
N CYS A 15 0.14 -15.30 -9.63
CA CYS A 15 -0.63 -16.51 -9.31
C CYS A 15 0.23 -17.77 -9.39
N GLU A 16 1.06 -17.90 -10.42
CA GLU A 16 1.93 -19.05 -10.62
C GLU A 16 3.12 -19.04 -9.65
N ALA A 17 3.84 -17.91 -9.56
CA ALA A 17 5.07 -17.83 -8.77
C ALA A 17 4.82 -17.87 -7.26
N LEU A 18 3.70 -17.34 -6.79
CA LEU A 18 3.40 -17.17 -5.35
C LEU A 18 2.15 -17.94 -4.90
N HIS A 19 1.61 -18.82 -5.75
CA HIS A 19 0.40 -19.61 -5.47
C HIS A 19 -0.78 -18.74 -4.98
N MET A 20 -0.96 -17.59 -5.65
CA MET A 20 -2.05 -16.66 -5.37
C MET A 20 -3.25 -16.95 -6.28
N THR A 21 -4.40 -16.45 -5.90
CA THR A 21 -5.63 -16.49 -6.71
C THR A 21 -5.96 -15.10 -7.23
N GLN A 22 -6.63 -15.03 -8.38
CA GLN A 22 -7.03 -13.75 -8.95
C GLN A 22 -8.54 -13.65 -9.11
N THR A 23 -9.07 -12.44 -8.92
CA THR A 23 -10.45 -12.05 -9.18
C THR A 23 -10.48 -10.69 -9.88
N ILE A 24 -11.53 -10.45 -10.67
CA ILE A 24 -11.72 -9.16 -11.33
C ILE A 24 -12.67 -8.31 -10.48
N GLN A 25 -12.28 -7.09 -10.17
CA GLN A 25 -13.10 -6.12 -9.45
C GLN A 25 -13.10 -4.78 -10.19
N GLY A 26 -14.15 -4.51 -10.94
CA GLY A 26 -14.22 -3.37 -11.84
C GLY A 26 -13.16 -3.46 -12.93
N SER A 27 -12.29 -2.43 -13.02
CA SER A 27 -11.17 -2.38 -13.96
C SER A 27 -9.86 -2.95 -13.39
N LEU A 28 -9.89 -3.50 -12.18
CA LEU A 28 -8.70 -4.01 -11.49
C LEU A 28 -8.71 -5.53 -11.41
N ILE A 29 -7.53 -6.13 -11.46
CA ILE A 29 -7.32 -7.52 -11.08
C ILE A 29 -6.81 -7.52 -9.64
N VAL A 30 -7.54 -8.21 -8.76
CA VAL A 30 -7.15 -8.45 -7.38
C VAL A 30 -6.45 -9.80 -7.32
N VAL A 31 -5.17 -9.81 -6.99
CA VAL A 31 -4.38 -11.01 -6.79
C VAL A 31 -4.18 -11.20 -5.31
N GLU A 32 -4.65 -12.32 -4.77
CA GLU A 32 -4.79 -12.52 -3.33
C GLU A 32 -4.17 -13.84 -2.87
N GLY A 33 -3.49 -13.78 -1.75
CA GLY A 33 -2.97 -14.91 -1.00
C GLY A 33 -2.93 -14.61 0.50
N PRO A 34 -2.56 -15.58 1.34
CA PRO A 34 -2.52 -15.37 2.79
C PRO A 34 -1.66 -14.16 3.16
N GLY A 35 -2.27 -13.21 3.88
CA GLY A 35 -1.59 -12.01 4.38
C GLY A 35 -1.11 -11.00 3.35
N ARG A 36 -1.56 -11.11 2.08
CA ARG A 36 -1.15 -10.19 1.02
C ARG A 36 -2.21 -10.04 -0.06
N LYS A 37 -2.33 -8.83 -0.56
CA LYS A 37 -3.16 -8.50 -1.74
C LYS A 37 -2.37 -7.59 -2.66
N LEU A 38 -2.45 -7.85 -3.94
CA LEU A 38 -1.97 -6.97 -4.98
C LEU A 38 -3.17 -6.51 -5.80
N LEU A 39 -3.25 -5.23 -6.08
CA LEU A 39 -4.15 -4.67 -7.07
C LEU A 39 -3.33 -4.39 -8.32
N ILE A 40 -3.79 -4.87 -9.46
CA ILE A 40 -3.13 -4.67 -10.74
C ILE A 40 -4.12 -3.97 -11.66
N GLY A 41 -3.73 -2.83 -12.20
CA GLY A 41 -4.51 -2.04 -13.14
C GLY A 41 -3.76 -1.78 -14.42
N SER A 42 -4.50 -1.35 -15.45
CA SER A 42 -3.91 -0.90 -16.71
C SER A 42 -3.21 0.45 -16.50
N GLY A 43 -2.02 0.59 -17.06
CA GLY A 43 -1.23 1.81 -16.97
C GLY A 43 0.19 1.59 -17.47
N SER A 44 1.09 2.47 -17.09
CA SER A 44 2.50 2.35 -17.45
C SER A 44 3.15 1.19 -16.70
N SER A 45 3.87 0.34 -17.42
CA SER A 45 4.62 -0.75 -16.79
C SER A 45 5.65 -0.23 -15.79
N ARG A 46 5.85 -1.00 -14.72
CA ARG A 46 6.76 -0.71 -13.61
C ARG A 46 6.41 0.52 -12.78
N LYS A 47 5.16 0.92 -12.76
CA LYS A 47 4.69 2.03 -11.94
C LYS A 47 3.93 1.55 -10.71
N LEU A 48 4.24 2.15 -9.56
CA LEU A 48 3.47 2.02 -8.35
C LEU A 48 2.29 3.00 -8.41
N GLY A 49 1.06 2.50 -8.44
CA GLY A 49 -0.13 3.34 -8.38
C GLY A 49 -0.38 3.85 -6.96
N PHE A 50 -0.24 2.99 -5.96
CA PHE A 50 -0.24 3.35 -4.53
C PHE A 50 0.27 2.21 -3.65
N GLY A 51 0.84 2.57 -2.48
CA GLY A 51 1.03 1.70 -1.33
C GLY A 51 -0.18 1.75 -0.41
N ALA A 52 -0.56 0.63 0.23
CA ALA A 52 -1.70 0.61 1.13
C ALA A 52 -1.39 -0.06 2.46
N TYR A 53 -1.89 0.55 3.54
CA TYR A 53 -1.71 0.11 4.92
C TYR A 53 -3.06 -0.19 5.56
N GLY A 54 -3.21 -1.43 6.04
CA GLY A 54 -4.42 -1.90 6.72
C GLY A 54 -4.33 -1.73 8.23
N PHE A 55 -5.33 -1.10 8.82
CA PHE A 55 -5.48 -0.94 10.27
C PHE A 55 -6.40 -2.00 10.85
N ASP A 56 -6.08 -2.48 12.05
CA ASP A 56 -6.88 -3.47 12.76
C ASP A 56 -8.12 -2.87 13.44
N SER A 57 -8.17 -1.55 13.63
CA SER A 57 -9.29 -0.87 14.26
C SER A 57 -9.62 0.47 13.61
N ASP A 58 -10.91 0.81 13.60
CA ASP A 58 -11.37 2.13 13.15
C ASP A 58 -10.90 3.26 14.09
N ALA A 59 -10.69 2.96 15.36
CA ALA A 59 -10.17 3.92 16.33
C ALA A 59 -8.75 4.36 15.96
N SER A 60 -7.85 3.40 15.66
CA SER A 60 -6.48 3.70 15.25
C SER A 60 -6.41 4.45 13.92
N LEU A 61 -7.24 4.06 12.94
CA LEU A 61 -7.36 4.75 11.67
C LEU A 61 -7.85 6.21 11.84
N THR A 62 -8.86 6.41 12.70
CA THR A 62 -9.40 7.74 13.03
C THR A 62 -8.36 8.59 13.75
N GLN A 63 -7.59 8.00 14.65
CA GLN A 63 -6.51 8.69 15.37
C GLN A 63 -5.44 9.19 14.40
N LEU A 64 -4.98 8.34 13.48
CA LEU A 64 -4.01 8.75 12.44
C LEU A 64 -4.59 9.90 11.59
N ARG A 65 -5.82 9.75 11.09
CA ARG A 65 -6.49 10.81 10.31
C ARG A 65 -6.45 12.16 11.02
N ARG A 66 -6.88 12.20 12.29
CA ARG A 66 -6.90 13.44 13.09
C ARG A 66 -5.52 14.03 13.29
N SER A 67 -4.51 13.19 13.51
CA SER A 67 -3.13 13.64 13.66
C SER A 67 -2.63 14.33 12.38
N LEU A 68 -2.88 13.72 11.23
CA LEU A 68 -2.47 14.26 9.92
C LEU A 68 -3.22 15.56 9.58
N GLU A 69 -4.53 15.60 9.80
CA GLU A 69 -5.35 16.82 9.61
C GLU A 69 -4.86 17.96 10.52
N SER A 70 -4.50 17.65 11.78
CA SER A 70 -3.96 18.63 12.73
C SER A 70 -2.57 19.13 12.33
N ALA A 71 -1.78 18.31 11.63
CA ALA A 71 -0.50 18.69 11.05
C ALA A 71 -0.64 19.45 9.71
N GLY A 72 -1.88 19.67 9.23
CA GLY A 72 -2.14 20.39 7.97
C GLY A 72 -1.95 19.53 6.72
N ILE A 73 -1.87 18.21 6.86
CA ILE A 73 -1.74 17.31 5.71
C ILE A 73 -3.07 17.21 4.97
N ILE A 74 -3.02 17.33 3.65
CA ILE A 74 -4.20 17.20 2.79
C ILE A 74 -4.53 15.72 2.63
N LEU A 75 -5.76 15.34 2.95
CA LEU A 75 -6.27 14.00 2.80
C LEU A 75 -7.28 13.92 1.66
N ASP A 76 -7.12 12.93 0.80
CA ASP A 76 -8.02 12.61 -0.30
C ASP A 76 -8.87 11.37 0.01
N ALA A 77 -9.91 11.14 -0.78
CA ALA A 77 -10.64 9.88 -0.76
C ALA A 77 -9.74 8.71 -1.16
N SER A 78 -10.00 7.53 -0.59
CA SER A 78 -9.27 6.33 -0.98
C SER A 78 -9.60 5.92 -2.42
N PRO A 79 -8.61 5.69 -3.28
CA PRO A 79 -8.81 5.13 -4.61
C PRO A 79 -9.00 3.60 -4.59
N SER A 80 -8.83 2.96 -3.43
CA SER A 80 -8.90 1.51 -3.31
C SER A 80 -10.32 1.03 -3.03
N PRO A 81 -10.85 0.08 -3.81
CA PRO A 81 -12.15 -0.53 -3.55
C PRO A 81 -12.12 -1.56 -2.42
N LEU A 82 -10.94 -1.88 -1.87
CA LEU A 82 -10.75 -2.92 -0.86
C LEU A 82 -10.96 -2.41 0.58
N PHE A 83 -11.09 -1.11 0.77
CA PHE A 83 -11.28 -0.50 2.09
C PHE A 83 -12.68 0.07 2.25
N SER A 84 -13.10 0.22 3.50
CA SER A 84 -14.37 0.86 3.85
C SER A 84 -14.39 2.37 3.55
N ASP A 85 -15.56 2.98 3.67
CA ASP A 85 -15.79 4.42 3.43
C ASP A 85 -14.95 5.36 4.30
N HIS A 86 -14.37 4.86 5.39
CA HIS A 86 -13.47 5.64 6.26
C HIS A 86 -12.02 5.69 5.79
N ALA A 87 -11.68 4.96 4.73
CA ALA A 87 -10.34 4.98 4.17
C ALA A 87 -10.03 6.33 3.52
N PHE A 88 -8.76 6.70 3.54
CA PHE A 88 -8.26 7.92 2.95
C PHE A 88 -6.91 7.69 2.28
N SER A 89 -6.48 8.65 1.48
CA SER A 89 -5.16 8.66 0.87
C SER A 89 -4.49 10.02 1.05
N LEU A 90 -3.18 10.03 0.90
CA LEU A 90 -2.35 11.23 0.87
C LEU A 90 -1.15 11.00 -0.04
N MET A 91 -0.42 12.06 -0.34
CA MET A 91 0.83 11.98 -1.10
C MET A 91 2.01 12.15 -0.15
N ASP A 92 3.07 11.38 -0.37
CA ASP A 92 4.35 11.64 0.28
C ASP A 92 5.11 12.76 -0.45
N PRO A 93 6.28 13.21 0.04
CA PRO A 93 7.03 14.31 -0.58
C PRO A 93 7.47 14.04 -2.04
N ASP A 94 7.53 12.78 -2.47
CA ASP A 94 7.89 12.39 -3.83
C ASP A 94 6.66 12.02 -4.69
N ASP A 95 5.47 12.50 -4.28
CA ASP A 95 4.20 12.25 -4.98
C ASP A 95 3.80 10.75 -5.06
N ASN A 96 4.33 9.90 -4.17
CA ASN A 96 3.82 8.55 -4.06
C ASN A 96 2.53 8.54 -3.25
N ARG A 97 1.50 7.90 -3.78
CA ARG A 97 0.21 7.79 -3.09
C ARG A 97 0.24 6.71 -2.04
N LEU A 98 -0.12 7.09 -0.82
CA LEU A 98 -0.33 6.19 0.31
C LEU A 98 -1.82 6.12 0.63
N VAL A 99 -2.32 4.91 0.87
CA VAL A 99 -3.71 4.65 1.21
C VAL A 99 -3.78 4.01 2.59
N PHE A 100 -4.66 4.50 3.43
CA PHE A 100 -4.89 3.98 4.77
C PHE A 100 -6.35 3.58 4.91
N GLY A 101 -6.60 2.39 5.43
CA GLY A 101 -7.95 1.90 5.60
C GLY A 101 -8.07 0.76 6.58
N ARG A 102 -9.30 0.42 6.94
CA ARG A 102 -9.57 -0.74 7.77
C ARG A 102 -9.32 -2.03 6.98
N SER A 103 -8.45 -2.89 7.49
CA SER A 103 -8.27 -4.23 6.93
C SER A 103 -9.49 -5.09 7.24
N THR A 104 -10.15 -5.60 6.19
CA THR A 104 -11.33 -6.46 6.34
C THR A 104 -11.00 -7.94 6.19
N GLY A 105 -9.78 -8.29 5.86
CA GLY A 105 -9.34 -9.66 5.62
C GLY A 105 -8.28 -10.08 6.63
N LEU A 106 -8.68 -10.90 7.58
CA LEU A 106 -7.73 -11.60 8.42
C LEU A 106 -7.02 -12.68 7.63
N LEU A 107 -5.74 -12.80 7.90
CA LEU A 107 -4.84 -13.82 7.47
C LEU A 107 -5.46 -15.22 7.62
N ASN A 108 -5.90 -15.82 6.54
CA ASN A 108 -6.11 -17.26 6.54
C ASN A 108 -4.73 -17.94 6.55
N ASP A 109 -4.55 -18.76 7.54
CA ASP A 109 -3.29 -19.39 7.96
C ASP A 109 -2.87 -20.55 7.05
N SER A 110 -3.23 -20.54 5.78
CA SER A 110 -3.01 -21.65 4.87
C SER A 110 -1.92 -21.42 3.84
N ALA A 111 -1.03 -22.32 3.78
CA ALA A 111 -0.14 -22.79 2.72
C ALA A 111 1.14 -22.03 2.41
N MET A 112 1.25 -20.70 2.51
CA MET A 112 2.51 -20.01 2.29
C MET A 112 2.69 -18.87 3.29
N PRO A 113 3.65 -18.95 4.23
CA PRO A 113 3.79 -17.97 5.32
C PRO A 113 4.41 -16.64 4.88
N ALA A 114 4.68 -16.45 3.60
CA ALA A 114 5.26 -15.22 3.08
C ALA A 114 4.21 -14.08 3.05
N ARG A 115 4.50 -12.98 3.73
CA ARG A 115 3.72 -11.75 3.74
C ARG A 115 4.40 -10.69 2.89
N LEU A 116 3.64 -9.72 2.40
CA LEU A 116 4.25 -8.48 1.89
C LEU A 116 4.81 -7.71 3.09
N GLN A 117 6.13 -7.62 3.19
CA GLN A 117 6.81 -7.00 4.33
C GLN A 117 7.43 -5.65 3.97
N HIS A 118 7.82 -5.45 2.72
CA HIS A 118 8.51 -4.25 2.29
C HIS A 118 7.84 -3.64 1.07
N LEU A 119 7.69 -2.34 1.12
CA LEU A 119 7.48 -1.47 -0.03
C LEU A 119 8.73 -0.61 -0.15
N VAL A 120 9.46 -0.74 -1.25
CA VAL A 120 10.66 0.03 -1.51
C VAL A 120 10.30 1.20 -2.42
N VAL A 121 10.64 2.39 -1.98
CA VAL A 121 10.46 3.63 -2.74
C VAL A 121 11.85 4.25 -2.90
N ALA A 122 12.23 4.57 -4.14
CA ALA A 122 13.44 5.33 -4.42
C ALA A 122 13.15 6.82 -4.25
N THR A 123 14.11 7.56 -3.70
CA THR A 123 14.02 9.01 -3.53
C THR A 123 15.38 9.66 -3.74
N ASP A 124 15.37 10.85 -4.33
CA ASP A 124 16.53 11.73 -4.38
C ASP A 124 16.57 12.71 -3.19
N GLU A 125 15.47 12.78 -2.40
CA GLU A 125 15.26 13.71 -1.30
C GLU A 125 15.05 12.97 0.05
N MET A 126 16.10 12.32 0.53
CA MET A 126 16.04 11.46 1.73
C MET A 126 15.50 12.17 2.98
N SER A 127 15.95 13.41 3.25
CA SER A 127 15.57 14.13 4.48
C SER A 127 14.06 14.42 4.54
N PRO A 128 13.41 15.03 3.53
CA PRO A 128 11.97 15.23 3.52
C PRO A 128 11.19 13.92 3.68
N MET A 129 11.64 12.83 3.04
CA MET A 129 11.01 11.53 3.15
C MET A 129 11.11 10.96 4.57
N LEU A 130 12.29 11.01 5.19
CA LEU A 130 12.47 10.57 6.58
C LEU A 130 11.59 11.37 7.54
N ASP A 131 11.58 12.70 7.44
CA ASP A 131 10.77 13.58 8.29
C ASP A 131 9.28 13.27 8.13
N PHE A 132 8.82 13.03 6.92
CA PHE A 132 7.44 12.68 6.64
C PHE A 132 7.06 11.32 7.24
N TYR A 133 7.81 10.26 6.92
CA TYR A 133 7.46 8.92 7.39
C TYR A 133 7.64 8.75 8.90
N THR A 134 8.68 9.31 9.50
CA THR A 134 8.92 9.17 10.95
C THR A 134 8.18 10.22 11.77
N GLY A 135 8.20 11.47 11.35
CA GLY A 135 7.64 12.59 12.11
C GLY A 135 6.12 12.69 11.97
N GLN A 136 5.58 12.51 10.76
CA GLN A 136 4.15 12.70 10.50
C GLN A 136 3.35 11.38 10.55
N LEU A 137 3.89 10.31 9.96
CA LEU A 137 3.24 8.99 9.92
C LEU A 137 3.57 8.10 11.13
N GLY A 138 4.61 8.44 11.90
CA GLY A 138 5.01 7.70 13.10
C GLY A 138 5.70 6.36 12.80
N PHE A 139 6.29 6.18 11.62
CA PHE A 139 7.11 5.01 11.33
C PHE A 139 8.43 5.06 12.13
N SER A 140 8.95 3.90 12.47
CA SER A 140 10.25 3.79 13.12
C SER A 140 11.32 3.38 12.12
N ILE A 141 12.49 4.00 12.20
CA ILE A 141 13.67 3.53 11.46
C ILE A 141 14.16 2.25 12.12
N THR A 142 14.17 1.15 11.39
CA THR A 142 14.59 -0.16 11.88
C THR A 142 16.01 -0.51 11.44
N ASP A 143 16.45 0.06 10.34
CA ASP A 143 17.79 -0.19 9.79
C ASP A 143 18.25 0.99 8.94
N ARG A 144 19.55 1.22 8.88
CA ARG A 144 20.18 2.23 8.05
C ARG A 144 21.46 1.65 7.47
N VAL A 145 21.56 1.65 6.14
CA VAL A 145 22.81 1.35 5.46
C VAL A 145 23.49 2.67 5.17
N GLU A 146 24.68 2.85 5.69
CA GLU A 146 25.55 4.01 5.40
C GLU A 146 26.63 3.54 4.42
N ASP A 147 26.83 4.30 3.35
CA ASP A 147 27.96 4.06 2.45
C ASP A 147 29.24 4.48 3.19
N GLU A 148 30.24 3.57 3.21
CA GLU A 148 31.58 3.84 3.75
C GLU A 148 32.41 4.75 2.83
#